data_b57d47254c90eec432cd0c6ffe1d0c87
#
_entry.id   b57d47254c90eec432cd0c6ffe1d0c87
#
_cell.length_a   1.000
_cell.length_b   1.000
_cell.length_c   1.000
_cell.angle_alpha   90.00
_cell.angle_beta   90.00
_cell.angle_gamma   90.00
#
_symmetry.space_group_name_H-M   'P 1'
#
loop_
_entity.id
_entity.type
_entity.pdbx_description
1 polymer ?
#
loop_
_entity_poly.entity_id
_entity_poly.type
_entity_poly.pdbx_seq_one_letter_code
_entity_poly.pdbx_strand_id
1 'polypeptide(L)'
;TEMDFLGLFAKQSEMAITIADLFQAVRDQAVTDALTGLYNRRYFEESLEKEVQRAKRQQQPFSIIGIDLDFLKKINDTYGHFYGDLAIKTIADVLKANARSVDVPARIGGEEFDVLLPGIASDGAMIAAERIRSAIEKTEIETIGHITGSLGVATYFEHTENVDELLELTDQAMYTSKRNGRNRVTLAKPVSETSWQEIAVNTFLDILSKNRVPMAKHLSKELCLKLQAPINKDEVSNESLYTVADMLTKLYNPMHSSGVIKSKVLMATSLAKRFDLPKEDIDNLRVAFLLYDIGNLMLPQDLLQKATPLTDEEKAKIKNHPVIAAREILKPISYVQDILPIIEHHHENWDGSGYPNKISKDEIPLTSQIILIIDEYFALIEPRPYRAKLSSRDALEIIKADSGKKWNKTLVQEFISLIEHDIV
;
A
#
# COMPACT_ATOMS: atom_id res chain seq x y z
N THR A 1 61.45 3.59 -39.52
CA THR A 1 62.49 3.82 -38.51
C THR A 1 61.92 3.57 -37.10
N GLU A 2 62.81 3.35 -36.11
CA GLU A 2 62.37 3.14 -34.68
C GLU A 2 61.49 4.30 -34.15
N MET A 3 61.77 5.54 -34.60
CA MET A 3 60.97 6.72 -34.26
C MET A 3 59.55 6.68 -34.82
N ASP A 4 59.32 6.12 -36.00
CA ASP A 4 57.99 5.98 -36.61
C ASP A 4 57.17 4.94 -35.87
N PHE A 5 57.84 3.87 -35.39
CA PHE A 5 57.17 2.80 -34.60
C PHE A 5 56.77 3.33 -33.21
N LEU A 6 57.61 4.08 -32.53
CA LEU A 6 57.30 4.72 -31.25
C LEU A 6 56.16 5.74 -31.38
N GLY A 7 56.12 6.50 -32.46
CA GLY A 7 55.02 7.44 -32.76
C GLY A 7 53.70 6.74 -33.04
N LEU A 8 53.71 5.60 -33.73
CA LEU A 8 52.53 4.80 -33.97
C LEU A 8 52.01 4.15 -32.66
N PHE A 9 52.91 3.64 -31.84
CA PHE A 9 52.56 3.02 -30.53
C PHE A 9 52.00 4.08 -29.56
N ALA A 10 52.56 5.29 -29.53
CA ALA A 10 52.03 6.39 -28.72
C ALA A 10 50.61 6.77 -29.14
N LYS A 11 50.34 6.90 -30.46
CA LYS A 11 49.00 7.17 -30.98
C LYS A 11 47.98 6.05 -30.66
N GLN A 12 48.40 4.78 -30.78
CA GLN A 12 47.51 3.66 -30.41
C GLN A 12 47.22 3.64 -28.92
N SER A 13 48.18 3.94 -28.05
CA SER A 13 47.97 4.05 -26.62
C SER A 13 47.04 5.20 -26.24
N GLU A 14 47.20 6.37 -26.86
CA GLU A 14 46.32 7.52 -26.66
C GLU A 14 44.88 7.22 -27.12
N MET A 15 44.73 6.56 -28.27
CA MET A 15 43.43 6.14 -28.76
C MET A 15 42.77 5.11 -27.84
N ALA A 16 43.50 4.14 -27.30
CA ALA A 16 43.02 3.16 -26.35
C ALA A 16 42.55 3.81 -25.02
N ILE A 17 43.30 4.79 -24.52
CA ILE A 17 42.94 5.59 -23.33
C ILE A 17 41.64 6.36 -23.60
N THR A 18 41.59 7.08 -24.74
CA THR A 18 40.40 7.86 -25.13
C THR A 18 39.16 7.00 -25.26
N ILE A 19 39.28 5.79 -25.84
CA ILE A 19 38.18 4.82 -25.96
C ILE A 19 37.78 4.33 -24.57
N ALA A 20 38.72 4.03 -23.68
CA ALA A 20 38.42 3.59 -22.31
C ALA A 20 37.69 4.70 -21.52
N ASP A 21 38.14 5.94 -21.63
CA ASP A 21 37.49 7.09 -20.99
C ASP A 21 36.08 7.33 -21.54
N LEU A 22 35.90 7.18 -22.85
CA LEU A 22 34.58 7.30 -23.49
C LEU A 22 33.63 6.20 -23.03
N PHE A 23 34.10 4.95 -22.93
CA PHE A 23 33.34 3.85 -22.39
C PHE A 23 32.96 4.05 -20.92
N GLN A 24 33.89 4.58 -20.13
CA GLN A 24 33.65 4.90 -18.73
C GLN A 24 32.59 6.02 -18.61
N ALA A 25 32.71 7.10 -19.39
CA ALA A 25 31.77 8.20 -19.41
C ALA A 25 30.33 7.73 -19.82
N VAL A 26 30.23 6.89 -20.85
CA VAL A 26 28.96 6.31 -21.29
C VAL A 26 28.37 5.39 -20.19
N ARG A 27 29.21 4.61 -19.53
CA ARG A 27 28.78 3.76 -18.42
C ARG A 27 28.30 4.58 -17.24
N ASP A 28 29.03 5.64 -16.87
CA ASP A 28 28.65 6.52 -15.75
C ASP A 28 27.33 7.23 -16.05
N GLN A 29 27.10 7.71 -17.25
CA GLN A 29 25.82 8.28 -17.68
C GLN A 29 24.68 7.26 -17.66
N ALA A 30 24.96 5.98 -17.88
CA ALA A 30 23.94 4.92 -17.88
C ALA A 30 23.51 4.52 -16.46
N VAL A 31 24.33 4.75 -15.42
CA VAL A 31 24.10 4.26 -14.06
C VAL A 31 23.89 5.36 -13.02
N THR A 32 24.14 6.65 -13.35
CA THR A 32 23.99 7.76 -12.41
C THR A 32 22.84 8.71 -12.79
N ASP A 33 22.32 9.42 -11.80
CA ASP A 33 21.38 10.53 -11.97
C ASP A 33 22.15 11.81 -12.34
N ALA A 34 21.75 12.47 -13.41
CA ALA A 34 22.46 13.62 -13.97
C ALA A 34 22.45 14.86 -13.05
N LEU A 35 21.45 15.03 -12.19
CA LEU A 35 21.37 16.18 -11.28
C LEU A 35 22.27 15.99 -10.05
N THR A 36 22.28 14.79 -9.49
CA THR A 36 22.87 14.48 -8.18
C THR A 36 24.19 13.73 -8.26
N GLY A 37 24.45 13.02 -9.37
CA GLY A 37 25.59 12.12 -9.51
C GLY A 37 25.59 10.94 -8.54
N LEU A 38 24.45 10.64 -7.90
CA LEU A 38 24.17 9.37 -7.22
C LEU A 38 23.83 8.31 -8.26
N TYR A 39 23.76 7.07 -7.84
CA TYR A 39 23.19 6.03 -8.71
C TYR A 39 21.74 6.37 -9.08
N ASN A 40 21.33 5.97 -10.28
CA ASN A 40 19.95 6.10 -10.70
C ASN A 40 19.12 4.89 -10.25
N ARG A 41 17.78 4.99 -10.39
CA ARG A 41 16.82 3.95 -10.04
C ARG A 41 17.18 2.59 -10.64
N ARG A 42 17.53 2.55 -11.91
CA ARG A 42 17.86 1.31 -12.60
C ARG A 42 19.06 0.59 -11.97
N TYR A 43 20.13 1.30 -11.66
CA TYR A 43 21.30 0.73 -11.02
C TYR A 43 20.99 0.23 -9.59
N PHE A 44 20.13 0.94 -8.88
CA PHE A 44 19.66 0.53 -7.56
C PHE A 44 18.90 -0.80 -7.64
N GLU A 45 17.95 -0.94 -8.57
CA GLU A 45 17.17 -2.17 -8.77
C GLU A 45 18.08 -3.36 -9.14
N GLU A 46 19.02 -3.17 -10.08
CA GLU A 46 20.02 -4.18 -10.45
C GLU A 46 20.93 -4.58 -9.26
N SER A 47 21.26 -3.64 -8.39
CA SER A 47 22.10 -3.87 -7.19
C SER A 47 21.32 -4.60 -6.10
N LEU A 48 20.07 -4.26 -5.94
CA LEU A 48 19.14 -4.90 -5.00
C LEU A 48 18.93 -6.39 -5.35
N GLU A 49 18.69 -6.70 -6.63
CA GLU A 49 18.57 -8.09 -7.09
C GLU A 49 19.83 -8.92 -6.77
N LYS A 50 21.03 -8.37 -7.00
CA LYS A 50 22.29 -9.03 -6.68
C LYS A 50 22.45 -9.23 -5.17
N GLU A 51 22.05 -8.23 -4.37
CA GLU A 51 22.15 -8.30 -2.91
C GLU A 51 21.20 -9.35 -2.33
N VAL A 52 19.99 -9.48 -2.87
CA VAL A 52 19.05 -10.56 -2.50
C VAL A 52 19.67 -11.93 -2.72
N GLN A 53 20.29 -12.14 -3.90
CA GLN A 53 20.97 -13.42 -4.18
C GLN A 53 22.14 -13.67 -3.23
N ARG A 54 22.87 -12.60 -2.85
CA ARG A 54 23.96 -12.67 -1.87
C ARG A 54 23.42 -13.01 -0.48
N ALA A 55 22.40 -12.30 -0.03
CA ALA A 55 21.78 -12.47 1.27
C ALA A 55 21.25 -13.90 1.46
N LYS A 56 20.51 -14.44 0.48
CA LYS A 56 20.01 -15.82 0.49
C LYS A 56 21.14 -16.86 0.58
N ARG A 57 22.26 -16.65 -0.14
CA ARG A 57 23.39 -17.58 -0.13
C ARG A 57 24.20 -17.52 1.17
N GLN A 58 24.37 -16.32 1.74
CA GLN A 58 25.20 -16.11 2.91
C GLN A 58 24.43 -16.10 4.23
N GLN A 59 23.08 -16.12 4.16
CA GLN A 59 22.19 -15.98 5.32
C GLN A 59 22.52 -14.71 6.14
N GLN A 60 22.80 -13.61 5.43
CA GLN A 60 23.11 -12.32 6.04
C GLN A 60 22.06 -11.29 5.66
N PRO A 61 21.56 -10.48 6.59
CA PRO A 61 20.60 -9.44 6.29
C PRO A 61 21.23 -8.32 5.45
N PHE A 62 20.38 -7.55 4.81
CA PHE A 62 20.69 -6.22 4.28
C PHE A 62 19.52 -5.28 4.58
N SER A 63 19.77 -3.98 4.58
CA SER A 63 18.75 -2.99 4.86
C SER A 63 18.61 -1.99 3.73
N ILE A 64 17.44 -1.37 3.63
CA ILE A 64 17.15 -0.24 2.77
C ILE A 64 16.77 0.94 3.64
N ILE A 65 17.31 2.13 3.34
CA ILE A 65 16.88 3.40 3.90
C ILE A 65 16.21 4.19 2.78
N GLY A 66 14.90 4.41 2.88
CA GLY A 66 14.16 5.34 2.03
C GLY A 66 14.20 6.75 2.61
N ILE A 67 14.38 7.75 1.79
CA ILE A 67 14.57 9.15 2.20
C ILE A 67 13.78 10.05 1.27
N ASP A 68 13.04 10.99 1.85
CA ASP A 68 12.31 12.01 1.11
C ASP A 68 12.59 13.38 1.70
N LEU A 69 12.88 14.34 0.81
CA LEU A 69 13.13 15.74 1.18
C LEU A 69 11.86 16.41 1.66
N ASP A 70 11.84 16.85 2.88
CA ASP A 70 10.68 17.52 3.47
C ASP A 70 10.45 18.89 2.83
N PHE A 71 9.18 19.13 2.44
CA PHE A 71 8.72 20.44 1.95
C PHE A 71 9.35 20.96 0.65
N LEU A 72 9.88 20.11 -0.24
CA LEU A 72 10.45 20.55 -1.53
C LEU A 72 9.50 21.43 -2.33
N LYS A 73 8.21 21.07 -2.37
CA LYS A 73 7.21 21.90 -3.06
C LYS A 73 7.17 23.33 -2.51
N LYS A 74 7.24 23.51 -1.18
CA LYS A 74 7.26 24.84 -0.55
C LYS A 74 8.55 25.60 -0.91
N ILE A 75 9.68 24.90 -0.99
CA ILE A 75 10.95 25.50 -1.44
C ILE A 75 10.80 25.99 -2.88
N ASN A 76 10.31 25.16 -3.79
CA ASN A 76 10.07 25.51 -5.18
C ASN A 76 9.10 26.68 -5.33
N ASP A 77 7.99 26.66 -4.61
CA ASP A 77 6.97 27.71 -4.67
C ASP A 77 7.48 29.06 -4.11
N THR A 78 8.41 29.03 -3.15
CA THR A 78 8.92 30.25 -2.48
C THR A 78 10.18 30.80 -3.15
N TYR A 79 11.13 29.95 -3.56
CA TYR A 79 12.46 30.35 -4.03
C TYR A 79 12.73 29.97 -5.49
N GLY A 80 11.84 29.18 -6.11
CA GLY A 80 12.00 28.70 -7.49
C GLY A 80 12.71 27.35 -7.59
N HIS A 81 12.57 26.71 -8.75
CA HIS A 81 13.09 25.35 -9.00
C HIS A 81 14.62 25.24 -8.87
N PHE A 82 15.35 26.31 -9.13
CA PHE A 82 16.81 26.32 -8.94
C PHE A 82 17.21 25.98 -7.49
N TYR A 83 16.49 26.53 -6.53
CA TYR A 83 16.74 26.26 -5.11
C TYR A 83 16.22 24.89 -4.68
N GLY A 84 15.17 24.36 -5.32
CA GLY A 84 14.76 22.98 -5.14
C GLY A 84 15.81 21.99 -5.63
N ASP A 85 16.39 22.23 -6.80
CA ASP A 85 17.52 21.44 -7.33
C ASP A 85 18.74 21.50 -6.41
N LEU A 86 19.02 22.67 -5.82
CA LEU A 86 20.09 22.84 -4.86
C LEU A 86 19.85 22.02 -3.58
N ALA A 87 18.62 22.01 -3.06
CA ALA A 87 18.25 21.19 -1.91
C ALA A 87 18.40 19.69 -2.20
N ILE A 88 17.98 19.23 -3.39
CA ILE A 88 18.16 17.85 -3.85
C ILE A 88 19.66 17.49 -3.94
N LYS A 89 20.48 18.35 -4.51
CA LYS A 89 21.95 18.15 -4.57
C LYS A 89 22.58 18.08 -3.19
N THR A 90 22.14 18.92 -2.27
CA THR A 90 22.61 18.92 -0.88
C THR A 90 22.36 17.59 -0.20
N ILE A 91 21.17 16.99 -0.35
CA ILE A 91 20.90 15.64 0.16
C ILE A 91 21.86 14.63 -0.49
N ALA A 92 22.02 14.68 -1.79
CA ALA A 92 22.90 13.77 -2.49
C ALA A 92 24.37 13.84 -1.99
N ASP A 93 24.86 15.02 -1.71
CA ASP A 93 26.22 15.22 -1.17
C ASP A 93 26.32 14.66 0.27
N VAL A 94 25.30 14.86 1.10
CA VAL A 94 25.22 14.24 2.41
C VAL A 94 25.22 12.70 2.31
N LEU A 95 24.46 12.13 1.38
CA LEU A 95 24.42 10.68 1.17
C LEU A 95 25.79 10.14 0.73
N LYS A 96 26.45 10.79 -0.22
CA LYS A 96 27.81 10.42 -0.66
C LYS A 96 28.82 10.45 0.49
N ALA A 97 28.77 11.49 1.33
CA ALA A 97 29.68 11.66 2.45
C ALA A 97 29.46 10.64 3.58
N ASN A 98 28.25 10.08 3.69
CA ASN A 98 27.86 9.15 4.75
C ASN A 98 27.80 7.68 4.30
N ALA A 99 27.87 7.39 3.01
CA ALA A 99 27.86 6.04 2.47
C ALA A 99 29.25 5.39 2.55
N ARG A 100 29.28 4.07 2.83
CA ARG A 100 30.48 3.25 2.68
C ARG A 100 30.68 2.87 1.21
N SER A 101 31.86 2.39 0.85
CA SER A 101 32.17 1.97 -0.53
C SER A 101 31.27 0.85 -1.07
N VAL A 102 30.66 0.06 -0.18
CA VAL A 102 29.74 -1.04 -0.52
C VAL A 102 28.29 -0.63 -0.51
N ASP A 103 27.94 0.52 0.05
CA ASP A 103 26.59 1.04 0.09
C ASP A 103 26.21 1.61 -1.29
N VAL A 104 24.91 1.54 -1.62
CA VAL A 104 24.40 2.03 -2.92
C VAL A 104 23.41 3.16 -2.69
N PRO A 105 23.88 4.41 -2.54
CA PRO A 105 22.99 5.56 -2.49
C PRO A 105 22.49 5.90 -3.89
N ALA A 106 21.18 6.00 -4.08
CA ALA A 106 20.53 6.24 -5.34
C ALA A 106 19.44 7.31 -5.25
N ARG A 107 19.19 7.99 -6.35
CA ARG A 107 18.00 8.82 -6.53
C ARG A 107 16.96 8.02 -7.30
N ILE A 108 15.80 7.80 -6.69
CA ILE A 108 14.73 6.97 -7.25
C ILE A 108 13.76 7.80 -8.10
N GLY A 109 13.53 9.05 -7.71
CA GLY A 109 12.69 9.98 -8.48
C GLY A 109 12.52 11.30 -7.74
N GLY A 110 12.16 12.36 -8.42
CA GLY A 110 11.81 13.64 -7.81
C GLY A 110 12.69 14.06 -6.62
N GLU A 111 12.12 13.90 -5.43
CA GLU A 111 12.72 14.22 -4.12
C GLU A 111 13.03 12.97 -3.28
N GLU A 112 12.94 11.77 -3.90
CA GLU A 112 13.07 10.48 -3.23
C GLU A 112 14.44 9.85 -3.51
N PHE A 113 15.04 9.29 -2.45
CA PHE A 113 16.32 8.61 -2.47
C PHE A 113 16.25 7.31 -1.68
N ASP A 114 16.96 6.29 -2.14
CA ASP A 114 17.18 5.06 -1.42
C ASP A 114 18.65 4.78 -1.20
N VAL A 115 18.96 4.16 -0.06
CA VAL A 115 20.31 3.68 0.24
C VAL A 115 20.25 2.21 0.57
N LEU A 116 20.83 1.36 -0.28
CA LEU A 116 21.03 -0.05 -0.01
C LEU A 116 22.27 -0.22 0.88
N LEU A 117 22.10 -0.96 1.99
CA LEU A 117 23.14 -1.23 2.99
C LEU A 117 23.45 -2.74 3.06
N PRO A 118 24.36 -3.26 2.25
CA PRO A 118 24.72 -4.66 2.24
C PRO A 118 25.27 -5.16 3.58
N GLY A 119 24.76 -6.30 4.06
CA GLY A 119 25.24 -6.97 5.28
C GLY A 119 24.93 -6.22 6.58
N ILE A 120 23.96 -5.31 6.60
CA ILE A 120 23.58 -4.52 7.78
C ILE A 120 22.18 -4.92 8.22
N ALA A 121 22.05 -5.22 9.51
CA ALA A 121 20.81 -5.48 10.23
C ALA A 121 20.12 -4.17 10.66
N SER A 122 18.88 -4.24 11.15
CA SER A 122 18.04 -3.09 11.50
C SER A 122 18.70 -2.10 12.46
N ASP A 123 19.35 -2.57 13.51
CA ASP A 123 20.04 -1.70 14.49
C ASP A 123 21.13 -0.85 13.82
N GLY A 124 21.95 -1.48 12.99
CA GLY A 124 23.00 -0.79 12.26
C GLY A 124 22.45 0.19 11.20
N ALA A 125 21.36 -0.19 10.56
CA ALA A 125 20.67 0.64 9.58
C ALA A 125 20.02 1.87 10.23
N MET A 126 19.42 1.71 11.41
CA MET A 126 18.86 2.83 12.19
C MET A 126 19.93 3.84 12.60
N ILE A 127 21.12 3.37 13.04
CA ILE A 127 22.26 4.24 13.35
C ILE A 127 22.72 5.00 12.09
N ALA A 128 22.81 4.33 10.95
CA ALA A 128 23.20 4.96 9.68
C ALA A 128 22.15 5.99 9.23
N ALA A 129 20.86 5.63 9.31
CA ALA A 129 19.77 6.52 8.95
C ALA A 129 19.71 7.78 9.83
N GLU A 130 19.87 7.65 11.15
CA GLU A 130 19.89 8.80 12.06
C GLU A 130 21.10 9.70 11.84
N ARG A 131 22.26 9.12 11.51
CA ARG A 131 23.45 9.90 11.10
C ARG A 131 23.18 10.71 9.83
N ILE A 132 22.55 10.09 8.82
CA ILE A 132 22.16 10.77 7.57
C ILE A 132 21.14 11.87 7.87
N ARG A 133 20.08 11.57 8.62
CA ARG A 133 19.04 12.54 9.00
C ARG A 133 19.67 13.76 9.69
N SER A 134 20.51 13.52 10.71
CA SER A 134 21.17 14.59 11.45
C SER A 134 22.15 15.39 10.59
N ALA A 135 22.80 14.77 9.61
CA ALA A 135 23.67 15.48 8.68
C ALA A 135 22.86 16.37 7.74
N ILE A 136 21.72 15.91 7.21
CA ILE A 136 20.80 16.73 6.41
C ILE A 136 20.33 17.95 7.22
N GLU A 137 19.82 17.73 8.43
CA GLU A 137 19.30 18.79 9.31
C GLU A 137 20.35 19.87 9.64
N LYS A 138 21.61 19.48 9.81
CA LYS A 138 22.72 20.40 10.13
C LYS A 138 23.26 21.17 8.94
N THR A 139 22.94 20.72 7.73
CA THR A 139 23.44 21.40 6.52
C THR A 139 22.62 22.64 6.26
N GLU A 140 23.29 23.78 6.19
CA GLU A 140 22.68 25.07 5.89
C GLU A 140 22.88 25.39 4.41
N ILE A 141 21.80 25.75 3.73
CA ILE A 141 21.83 26.21 2.35
C ILE A 141 21.59 27.72 2.35
N GLU A 142 22.53 28.47 1.76
CA GLU A 142 22.38 29.92 1.63
C GLU A 142 21.02 30.27 1.00
N THR A 143 20.32 31.23 1.56
CA THR A 143 18.97 31.67 1.16
C THR A 143 17.82 30.80 1.63
N ILE A 144 17.94 29.47 1.68
CA ILE A 144 16.85 28.56 2.10
C ILE A 144 16.90 28.33 3.62
N GLY A 145 18.11 28.30 4.21
CA GLY A 145 18.38 27.84 5.57
C GLY A 145 18.50 26.33 5.66
N HIS A 146 17.99 25.74 6.74
CA HIS A 146 18.07 24.30 6.95
C HIS A 146 16.96 23.55 6.20
N ILE A 147 17.33 22.40 5.69
CA ILE A 147 16.39 21.42 5.11
C ILE A 147 16.32 20.20 6.02
N THR A 148 15.25 19.43 5.90
CA THR A 148 15.10 18.18 6.62
C THR A 148 14.65 17.06 5.69
N GLY A 149 14.85 15.83 6.12
CA GLY A 149 14.37 14.64 5.42
C GLY A 149 13.61 13.72 6.36
N SER A 150 12.62 13.05 5.83
CA SER A 150 11.90 11.95 6.48
C SER A 150 12.45 10.63 5.97
N LEU A 151 12.83 9.73 6.89
CA LEU A 151 13.51 8.48 6.57
C LEU A 151 12.69 7.27 7.05
N GLY A 152 12.69 6.21 6.24
CA GLY A 152 12.17 4.90 6.59
C GLY A 152 13.28 3.84 6.47
N VAL A 153 13.28 2.83 7.34
CA VAL A 153 14.25 1.74 7.34
C VAL A 153 13.54 0.41 7.35
N ALA A 154 13.90 -0.48 6.41
CA ALA A 154 13.48 -1.88 6.44
C ALA A 154 14.65 -2.82 6.18
N THR A 155 14.58 -4.04 6.75
CA THR A 155 15.67 -5.03 6.73
C THR A 155 15.17 -6.37 6.23
N TYR A 156 15.86 -6.91 5.24
CA TYR A 156 15.61 -8.23 4.69
C TYR A 156 15.97 -9.32 5.71
N PHE A 157 15.14 -10.34 5.84
CA PHE A 157 15.08 -11.40 6.87
C PHE A 157 14.47 -10.96 8.20
N GLU A 158 14.59 -9.70 8.62
CA GLU A 158 14.02 -9.26 9.90
C GLU A 158 12.56 -8.80 9.76
N HIS A 159 12.24 -8.16 8.64
CA HIS A 159 10.88 -7.66 8.38
C HIS A 159 10.14 -8.50 7.35
N THR A 160 10.83 -8.97 6.32
CA THR A 160 10.30 -9.83 5.26
C THR A 160 11.43 -10.52 4.49
N GLU A 161 11.08 -11.59 3.74
CA GLU A 161 11.94 -12.24 2.75
C GLU A 161 11.50 -11.94 1.30
N ASN A 162 10.50 -11.08 1.13
CA ASN A 162 10.02 -10.61 -0.16
C ASN A 162 10.56 -9.20 -0.45
N VAL A 163 11.17 -9.01 -1.62
CA VAL A 163 11.81 -7.73 -2.00
C VAL A 163 10.82 -6.62 -2.27
N ASP A 164 9.72 -6.93 -2.95
CA ASP A 164 8.68 -5.94 -3.24
C ASP A 164 8.05 -5.45 -1.94
N GLU A 165 7.81 -6.37 -1.01
CA GLU A 165 7.32 -6.06 0.32
C GLU A 165 8.34 -5.26 1.15
N LEU A 166 9.65 -5.55 1.02
CA LEU A 166 10.70 -4.80 1.70
C LEU A 166 10.72 -3.33 1.26
N LEU A 167 10.60 -3.06 -0.04
CA LEU A 167 10.52 -1.70 -0.58
C LEU A 167 9.28 -0.98 -0.05
N GLU A 168 8.13 -1.64 -0.03
CA GLU A 168 6.92 -1.04 0.52
C GLU A 168 6.99 -0.79 2.02
N LEU A 169 7.57 -1.69 2.80
CA LEU A 169 7.79 -1.48 4.23
C LEU A 169 8.71 -0.28 4.47
N THR A 170 9.72 -0.08 3.61
CA THR A 170 10.59 1.10 3.63
C THR A 170 9.78 2.38 3.37
N ASP A 171 8.95 2.39 2.34
CA ASP A 171 8.07 3.51 1.99
C ASP A 171 7.05 3.82 3.10
N GLN A 172 6.45 2.80 3.71
CA GLN A 172 5.51 2.95 4.83
C GLN A 172 6.18 3.57 6.05
N ALA A 173 7.40 3.11 6.38
CA ALA A 173 8.18 3.66 7.48
C ALA A 173 8.54 5.13 7.21
N MET A 174 8.98 5.47 5.99
CA MET A 174 9.26 6.85 5.57
C MET A 174 8.00 7.72 5.62
N TYR A 175 6.86 7.21 5.14
CA TYR A 175 5.58 7.89 5.24
C TYR A 175 5.14 8.12 6.69
N THR A 176 5.39 7.14 7.57
CA THR A 176 5.17 7.27 9.02
C THR A 176 6.02 8.40 9.62
N SER A 177 7.27 8.54 9.17
CA SER A 177 8.14 9.67 9.54
C SER A 177 7.55 11.01 9.13
N LYS A 178 7.05 11.14 7.89
CA LYS A 178 6.35 12.35 7.41
C LYS A 178 5.11 12.69 8.24
N ARG A 179 4.31 11.70 8.60
CA ARG A 179 3.09 11.88 9.40
C ARG A 179 3.36 12.30 10.83
N ASN A 180 4.37 11.72 11.45
CA ASN A 180 4.71 11.96 12.86
C ASN A 180 5.50 13.27 13.10
N GLY A 181 5.49 14.19 12.13
CA GLY A 181 6.08 15.53 12.27
C GLY A 181 7.36 15.73 11.49
N ARG A 182 7.71 14.83 10.56
CA ARG A 182 8.88 14.89 9.68
C ARG A 182 10.22 14.88 10.43
N ASN A 183 11.33 15.10 9.72
CA ASN A 183 12.68 15.17 10.27
C ASN A 183 12.98 14.05 11.28
N ARG A 184 12.71 12.81 10.90
CA ARG A 184 12.92 11.63 11.74
C ARG A 184 13.16 10.38 10.94
N VAL A 185 13.62 9.35 11.64
CA VAL A 185 13.75 7.99 11.14
C VAL A 185 12.67 7.12 11.78
N THR A 186 12.04 6.27 10.99
CA THR A 186 11.13 5.23 11.46
C THR A 186 11.64 3.88 10.99
N LEU A 187 11.73 2.91 11.90
CA LEU A 187 11.97 1.51 11.56
C LEU A 187 10.65 0.88 11.12
N ALA A 188 10.68 0.13 10.02
CA ALA A 188 9.55 -0.69 9.62
C ALA A 188 9.18 -1.69 10.71
N LYS A 189 7.93 -2.11 10.73
CA LYS A 189 7.49 -3.22 11.57
C LYS A 189 7.38 -4.48 10.72
N PRO A 190 7.77 -5.65 11.25
CA PRO A 190 7.48 -6.92 10.58
C PRO A 190 5.98 -7.03 10.28
N VAL A 191 5.62 -7.59 9.14
CA VAL A 191 4.21 -7.74 8.73
C VAL A 191 3.42 -8.50 9.81
N SER A 192 4.04 -9.50 10.44
CA SER A 192 3.43 -10.26 11.54
C SER A 192 3.10 -9.45 12.80
N GLU A 193 3.73 -8.28 12.99
CA GLU A 193 3.49 -7.38 14.13
C GLU A 193 2.58 -6.20 13.77
N THR A 194 2.28 -6.01 12.49
CA THR A 194 1.42 -4.92 12.05
C THR A 194 -0.03 -5.24 12.42
N SER A 195 -0.67 -4.36 13.15
CA SER A 195 -2.08 -4.55 13.50
C SER A 195 -2.98 -4.37 12.26
N TRP A 196 -4.12 -5.08 12.22
CA TRP A 196 -5.09 -4.92 11.15
C TRP A 196 -5.55 -3.47 10.97
N GLN A 197 -5.56 -2.68 12.05
CA GLN A 197 -5.89 -1.26 12.02
C GLN A 197 -4.84 -0.46 11.23
N GLU A 198 -3.55 -0.74 11.46
CA GLU A 198 -2.46 -0.09 10.73
C GLU A 198 -2.50 -0.46 9.24
N ILE A 199 -2.74 -1.73 8.93
CA ILE A 199 -2.94 -2.19 7.54
C ILE A 199 -4.08 -1.42 6.88
N ALA A 200 -5.24 -1.34 7.53
CA ALA A 200 -6.40 -0.63 6.99
C ALA A 200 -6.12 0.87 6.78
N VAL A 201 -5.49 1.55 7.75
CA VAL A 201 -5.13 2.97 7.62
C VAL A 201 -4.19 3.20 6.46
N ASN A 202 -3.11 2.42 6.39
CA ASN A 202 -2.12 2.57 5.35
C ASN A 202 -2.75 2.32 3.96
N THR A 203 -3.62 1.31 3.86
CA THR A 203 -4.37 1.02 2.63
C THR A 203 -5.27 2.18 2.22
N PHE A 204 -6.05 2.73 3.15
CA PHE A 204 -6.89 3.91 2.85
C PHE A 204 -6.05 5.11 2.42
N LEU A 205 -4.94 5.38 3.10
CA LEU A 205 -4.07 6.49 2.75
C LEU A 205 -3.39 6.29 1.39
N ASP A 206 -3.00 5.06 1.06
CA ASP A 206 -2.42 4.74 -0.24
C ASP A 206 -3.45 4.91 -1.37
N ILE A 207 -4.67 4.40 -1.18
CA ILE A 207 -5.78 4.58 -2.13
C ILE A 207 -6.09 6.07 -2.36
N LEU A 208 -6.11 6.86 -1.28
CA LEU A 208 -6.48 8.29 -1.33
C LEU A 208 -5.34 9.17 -1.84
N SER A 209 -4.11 8.94 -1.41
CA SER A 209 -2.96 9.79 -1.74
C SER A 209 -2.41 9.51 -3.14
N LYS A 210 -2.38 8.26 -3.56
CA LYS A 210 -1.90 7.84 -4.90
C LYS A 210 -2.99 7.92 -5.97
N ASN A 211 -4.17 8.51 -5.63
CA ASN A 211 -5.31 8.67 -6.55
C ASN A 211 -5.69 7.35 -7.27
N ARG A 212 -5.67 6.24 -6.54
CA ARG A 212 -6.01 4.92 -7.09
C ARG A 212 -7.50 4.80 -7.45
N VAL A 213 -8.33 5.72 -6.95
CA VAL A 213 -9.74 5.84 -7.30
C VAL A 213 -10.06 7.28 -7.74
N PRO A 214 -10.94 7.49 -8.74
CA PRO A 214 -11.38 8.82 -9.14
C PRO A 214 -12.15 9.49 -7.99
N MET A 215 -11.56 10.52 -7.42
CA MET A 215 -12.16 11.25 -6.31
C MET A 215 -11.84 12.74 -6.40
N ALA A 216 -12.79 13.59 -5.97
CA ALA A 216 -12.52 15.01 -5.89
C ALA A 216 -11.41 15.30 -4.84
N LYS A 217 -10.43 16.13 -5.22
CA LYS A 217 -9.24 16.40 -4.38
C LYS A 217 -9.58 16.92 -2.97
N HIS A 218 -10.65 17.70 -2.81
CA HIS A 218 -11.08 18.20 -1.50
C HIS A 218 -11.60 17.09 -0.59
N LEU A 219 -12.31 16.10 -1.15
CA LEU A 219 -12.86 14.96 -0.42
C LEU A 219 -11.74 13.99 0.01
N SER A 220 -10.79 13.72 -0.90
CA SER A 220 -9.58 12.96 -0.56
C SER A 220 -8.81 13.59 0.60
N LYS A 221 -8.67 14.94 0.58
CA LYS A 221 -8.02 15.68 1.67
C LYS A 221 -8.80 15.61 2.99
N GLU A 222 -10.12 15.71 2.94
CA GLU A 222 -10.98 15.59 4.13
C GLU A 222 -10.89 14.19 4.75
N LEU A 223 -10.94 13.14 3.93
CA LEU A 223 -10.77 11.75 4.37
C LEU A 223 -9.39 11.51 4.98
N CYS A 224 -8.32 12.01 4.34
CA CYS A 224 -6.99 11.95 4.90
C CYS A 224 -6.89 12.65 6.27
N LEU A 225 -7.51 13.83 6.43
CA LEU A 225 -7.54 14.53 7.71
C LEU A 225 -8.27 13.73 8.78
N LYS A 226 -9.38 13.07 8.43
CA LYS A 226 -10.14 12.22 9.36
C LYS A 226 -9.36 10.98 9.79
N LEU A 227 -8.55 10.40 8.90
CA LEU A 227 -7.63 9.31 9.24
C LEU A 227 -6.45 9.77 10.10
N GLN A 228 -6.05 11.04 9.98
CA GLN A 228 -4.92 11.61 10.70
C GLN A 228 -5.29 12.20 12.07
N ALA A 229 -6.54 12.71 12.23
CA ALA A 229 -6.96 13.44 13.42
C ALA A 229 -6.93 12.63 14.74
N PRO A 230 -7.24 11.31 14.78
CA PRO A 230 -7.23 10.54 16.02
C PRO A 230 -5.91 9.84 16.31
N ILE A 231 -4.87 10.01 15.51
CA ILE A 231 -3.59 9.31 15.70
C ILE A 231 -2.75 10.04 16.75
N ASN A 232 -3.23 9.98 17.98
CA ASN A 232 -2.40 10.17 19.14
C ASN A 232 -1.68 8.84 19.41
N LYS A 233 -0.48 8.79 18.97
CA LYS A 233 0.69 7.96 19.24
C LYS A 233 0.59 6.44 19.37
N ASP A 234 -0.52 5.80 19.75
CA ASP A 234 -0.49 4.35 20.03
C ASP A 234 -1.67 3.51 19.48
N GLU A 235 -2.79 4.08 19.03
CA GLU A 235 -3.88 3.29 18.45
C GLU A 235 -4.75 4.11 17.48
N VAL A 236 -4.83 3.69 16.24
CA VAL A 236 -5.95 4.09 15.36
C VAL A 236 -7.21 3.49 15.94
N SER A 237 -8.15 4.33 16.35
CA SER A 237 -9.40 3.80 16.86
C SER A 237 -10.19 3.11 15.74
N ASN A 238 -10.76 1.95 16.05
CA ASN A 238 -11.66 1.24 15.14
C ASN A 238 -12.77 2.16 14.61
N GLU A 239 -13.21 3.12 15.43
CA GLU A 239 -14.26 4.08 15.09
C GLU A 239 -13.87 4.99 13.91
N SER A 240 -12.63 5.43 13.85
CA SER A 240 -12.12 6.23 12.73
C SER A 240 -12.10 5.45 11.42
N LEU A 241 -11.72 4.17 11.46
CA LEU A 241 -11.71 3.29 10.29
C LEU A 241 -13.13 3.06 9.78
N TYR A 242 -14.06 2.73 10.67
CA TYR A 242 -15.47 2.55 10.30
C TYR A 242 -16.06 3.83 9.71
N THR A 243 -15.73 5.00 10.29
CA THR A 243 -16.19 6.29 9.76
C THR A 243 -15.66 6.55 8.35
N VAL A 244 -14.39 6.25 8.07
CA VAL A 244 -13.81 6.43 6.72
C VAL A 244 -14.45 5.45 5.73
N ALA A 245 -14.62 4.18 6.11
CA ALA A 245 -15.28 3.20 5.25
C ALA A 245 -16.75 3.57 4.98
N ASP A 246 -17.51 4.03 5.97
CA ASP A 246 -18.87 4.55 5.78
C ASP A 246 -18.89 5.76 4.83
N MET A 247 -17.91 6.67 4.93
CA MET A 247 -17.81 7.83 4.03
C MET A 247 -17.50 7.41 2.60
N LEU A 248 -16.58 6.46 2.40
CA LEU A 248 -16.26 5.91 1.07
C LEU A 248 -17.49 5.21 0.48
N THR A 249 -18.21 4.43 1.28
CA THR A 249 -19.44 3.75 0.85
C THR A 249 -20.52 4.73 0.40
N LYS A 250 -20.67 5.85 1.08
CA LYS A 250 -21.62 6.92 0.71
C LYS A 250 -21.36 7.55 -0.65
N LEU A 251 -20.12 7.49 -1.17
CA LEU A 251 -19.79 8.02 -2.49
C LEU A 251 -20.48 7.27 -3.62
N TYR A 252 -20.63 5.95 -3.47
CA TYR A 252 -21.30 5.10 -4.48
C TYR A 252 -22.69 4.65 -4.04
N ASN A 253 -22.99 4.67 -2.75
CA ASN A 253 -24.31 4.38 -2.17
C ASN A 253 -24.76 5.50 -1.24
N PRO A 254 -25.40 6.57 -1.75
CA PRO A 254 -25.82 7.73 -0.94
C PRO A 254 -26.83 7.39 0.16
N MET A 255 -27.54 6.26 0.05
CA MET A 255 -28.52 5.78 1.05
C MET A 255 -27.85 5.02 2.21
N HIS A 256 -26.53 4.80 2.14
CA HIS A 256 -25.78 4.09 3.19
C HIS A 256 -25.89 4.82 4.54
N SER A 257 -26.30 4.11 5.57
CA SER A 257 -26.43 4.62 6.92
C SER A 257 -25.08 4.59 7.66
N SER A 258 -24.77 5.62 8.43
CA SER A 258 -23.55 5.65 9.24
C SER A 258 -23.59 4.55 10.32
N GLY A 259 -22.44 3.91 10.59
CA GLY A 259 -22.30 2.84 11.58
C GLY A 259 -22.64 1.44 11.08
N VAL A 260 -23.12 1.31 9.85
CA VAL A 260 -23.44 -0.01 9.26
C VAL A 260 -22.17 -0.84 9.04
N ILE A 261 -21.09 -0.23 8.57
CA ILE A 261 -19.81 -0.92 8.40
C ILE A 261 -19.30 -1.48 9.73
N LYS A 262 -19.40 -0.71 10.81
CA LYS A 262 -19.08 -1.16 12.15
C LYS A 262 -19.85 -2.41 12.53
N SER A 263 -21.17 -2.37 12.35
CA SER A 263 -22.06 -3.51 12.67
C SER A 263 -21.71 -4.74 11.84
N LYS A 264 -21.45 -4.58 10.55
CA LYS A 264 -21.03 -5.67 9.65
C LYS A 264 -19.69 -6.29 10.11
N VAL A 265 -18.68 -5.49 10.42
CA VAL A 265 -17.36 -5.98 10.87
C VAL A 265 -17.43 -6.68 12.22
N LEU A 266 -18.24 -6.17 13.17
CA LEU A 266 -18.44 -6.84 14.46
C LEU A 266 -19.13 -8.18 14.28
N MET A 267 -20.19 -8.24 13.48
CA MET A 267 -20.92 -9.47 13.18
C MET A 267 -20.02 -10.50 12.47
N ALA A 268 -19.23 -10.07 11.48
CA ALA A 268 -18.26 -10.92 10.77
C ALA A 268 -17.23 -11.50 11.73
N THR A 269 -16.68 -10.67 12.61
CA THR A 269 -15.71 -11.10 13.62
C THR A 269 -16.31 -12.14 14.58
N SER A 270 -17.55 -11.94 15.02
CA SER A 270 -18.25 -12.89 15.90
C SER A 270 -18.53 -14.21 15.19
N LEU A 271 -18.98 -14.15 13.93
CA LEU A 271 -19.23 -15.34 13.14
C LEU A 271 -17.94 -16.12 12.83
N ALA A 272 -16.86 -15.44 12.47
CA ALA A 272 -15.55 -16.04 12.22
C ALA A 272 -15.00 -16.78 13.45
N LYS A 273 -15.20 -16.24 14.66
CA LYS A 273 -14.83 -16.89 15.92
C LYS A 273 -15.59 -18.18 16.19
N ARG A 274 -16.86 -18.30 15.75
CA ARG A 274 -17.63 -19.53 15.88
C ARG A 274 -17.14 -20.66 14.98
N PHE A 275 -16.37 -20.32 13.95
CA PHE A 275 -15.65 -21.25 13.07
C PHE A 275 -14.20 -21.48 13.49
N ASP A 276 -13.79 -21.01 14.68
CA ASP A 276 -12.42 -21.14 15.20
C ASP A 276 -11.36 -20.64 14.22
N LEU A 277 -11.67 -19.61 13.42
CA LEU A 277 -10.71 -19.04 12.49
C LEU A 277 -9.51 -18.44 13.24
N PRO A 278 -8.29 -18.63 12.73
CA PRO A 278 -7.09 -18.01 13.27
C PRO A 278 -7.23 -16.48 13.39
N LYS A 279 -6.49 -15.90 14.32
CA LYS A 279 -6.50 -14.42 14.52
C LYS A 279 -6.17 -13.67 13.24
N GLU A 280 -5.20 -14.18 12.46
CA GLU A 280 -4.79 -13.60 11.20
C GLU A 280 -5.94 -13.55 10.18
N ASP A 281 -6.67 -14.65 9.99
CA ASP A 281 -7.83 -14.70 9.10
C ASP A 281 -8.96 -13.76 9.57
N ILE A 282 -9.15 -13.60 10.88
CA ILE A 282 -10.10 -12.65 11.44
C ILE A 282 -9.65 -11.20 11.17
N ASP A 283 -8.37 -10.91 11.29
CA ASP A 283 -7.82 -9.58 11.02
C ASP A 283 -7.88 -9.26 9.52
N ASN A 284 -7.57 -10.22 8.65
CA ASN A 284 -7.75 -10.11 7.20
C ASN A 284 -9.21 -9.90 6.82
N LEU A 285 -10.15 -10.61 7.45
CA LEU A 285 -11.59 -10.43 7.25
C LEU A 285 -12.04 -9.01 7.63
N ARG A 286 -11.52 -8.44 8.72
CA ARG A 286 -11.82 -7.05 9.12
C ARG A 286 -11.39 -6.04 8.06
N VAL A 287 -10.15 -6.16 7.58
CA VAL A 287 -9.63 -5.28 6.53
C VAL A 287 -10.44 -5.47 5.24
N ALA A 288 -10.72 -6.72 4.85
CA ALA A 288 -11.52 -7.01 3.67
C ALA A 288 -12.92 -6.38 3.75
N PHE A 289 -13.56 -6.43 4.92
CA PHE A 289 -14.89 -5.80 5.13
C PHE A 289 -14.89 -4.28 5.00
N LEU A 290 -13.76 -3.61 5.24
CA LEU A 290 -13.65 -2.17 5.02
C LEU A 290 -13.52 -1.82 3.52
N LEU A 291 -13.11 -2.77 2.67
CA LEU A 291 -12.63 -2.52 1.31
C LEU A 291 -13.36 -3.34 0.23
N TYR A 292 -14.20 -4.33 0.58
CA TYR A 292 -14.75 -5.31 -0.39
C TYR A 292 -15.49 -4.67 -1.56
N ASP A 293 -16.15 -3.56 -1.32
CA ASP A 293 -16.97 -2.83 -2.29
C ASP A 293 -16.25 -1.62 -2.93
N ILE A 294 -14.96 -1.39 -2.62
CA ILE A 294 -14.23 -0.20 -3.08
C ILE A 294 -14.15 -0.10 -4.60
N GLY A 295 -14.28 -1.22 -5.31
CA GLY A 295 -14.33 -1.26 -6.78
C GLY A 295 -15.51 -0.47 -7.37
N ASN A 296 -16.57 -0.27 -6.61
CA ASN A 296 -17.71 0.56 -7.03
C ASN A 296 -17.33 2.03 -7.25
N LEU A 297 -16.25 2.53 -6.63
CA LEU A 297 -15.74 3.89 -6.85
C LEU A 297 -15.20 4.11 -8.28
N MET A 298 -14.88 3.04 -9.01
CA MET A 298 -14.44 3.10 -10.40
C MET A 298 -15.60 3.06 -11.40
N LEU A 299 -16.81 2.78 -10.94
CA LEU A 299 -17.99 2.69 -11.78
C LEU A 299 -18.66 4.07 -11.94
N PRO A 300 -19.30 4.35 -13.09
CA PRO A 300 -20.07 5.58 -13.28
C PRO A 300 -21.19 5.72 -12.26
N GLN A 301 -21.31 6.89 -11.62
CA GLN A 301 -22.32 7.12 -10.58
C GLN A 301 -23.75 7.04 -11.10
N ASP A 302 -23.99 7.48 -12.33
CA ASP A 302 -25.28 7.37 -13.03
C ASP A 302 -25.72 5.92 -13.18
N LEU A 303 -24.77 4.99 -13.38
CA LEU A 303 -25.03 3.56 -13.42
C LEU A 303 -25.44 3.02 -12.04
N LEU A 304 -24.69 3.39 -10.98
CA LEU A 304 -24.93 2.91 -9.61
C LEU A 304 -26.22 3.47 -8.99
N GLN A 305 -26.65 4.66 -9.41
CA GLN A 305 -27.83 5.36 -8.91
C GLN A 305 -29.03 5.27 -9.88
N LYS A 306 -28.95 4.46 -10.93
CA LYS A 306 -29.98 4.33 -11.96
C LYS A 306 -31.31 3.90 -11.33
N ALA A 307 -32.36 4.71 -11.56
CA ALA A 307 -33.69 4.45 -11.02
C ALA A 307 -34.51 3.42 -11.84
N THR A 308 -34.11 3.12 -13.05
CA THR A 308 -34.75 2.13 -13.92
C THR A 308 -34.06 0.76 -13.86
N PRO A 309 -34.72 -0.33 -14.24
CA PRO A 309 -34.06 -1.63 -14.28
C PRO A 309 -32.78 -1.60 -15.12
N LEU A 310 -31.75 -2.26 -14.61
CA LEU A 310 -30.46 -2.37 -15.29
C LEU A 310 -30.54 -3.35 -16.46
N THR A 311 -29.91 -3.00 -17.58
CA THR A 311 -29.69 -3.94 -18.68
C THR A 311 -28.69 -5.03 -18.28
N ASP A 312 -28.58 -6.09 -19.05
CA ASP A 312 -27.62 -7.16 -18.74
C ASP A 312 -26.17 -6.71 -18.87
N GLU A 313 -25.86 -5.79 -19.79
CA GLU A 313 -24.54 -5.14 -19.90
C GLU A 313 -24.22 -4.27 -18.68
N GLU A 314 -25.20 -3.51 -18.19
CA GLU A 314 -25.05 -2.69 -16.99
C GLU A 314 -24.84 -3.56 -15.73
N LYS A 315 -25.61 -4.64 -15.59
CA LYS A 315 -25.42 -5.63 -14.53
C LYS A 315 -24.03 -6.26 -14.59
N ALA A 316 -23.53 -6.60 -15.79
CA ALA A 316 -22.19 -7.15 -15.98
C ALA A 316 -21.10 -6.18 -15.51
N LYS A 317 -21.24 -4.88 -15.81
CA LYS A 317 -20.31 -3.84 -15.31
C LYS A 317 -20.30 -3.76 -13.80
N ILE A 318 -21.49 -3.73 -13.16
CA ILE A 318 -21.57 -3.71 -11.69
C ILE A 318 -20.97 -4.98 -11.08
N LYS A 319 -21.26 -6.15 -11.64
CA LYS A 319 -20.70 -7.44 -11.20
C LYS A 319 -19.18 -7.53 -11.31
N ASN A 320 -18.52 -6.59 -11.98
CA ASN A 320 -17.06 -6.56 -12.08
C ASN A 320 -16.38 -5.85 -10.92
N HIS A 321 -17.11 -5.20 -9.99
CA HIS A 321 -16.50 -4.45 -8.90
C HIS A 321 -15.57 -5.28 -7.99
N PRO A 322 -15.79 -6.60 -7.72
CA PRO A 322 -14.85 -7.37 -6.92
C PRO A 322 -13.49 -7.53 -7.61
N VAL A 323 -13.52 -7.72 -8.94
CA VAL A 323 -12.30 -7.83 -9.77
C VAL A 323 -11.56 -6.49 -9.81
N ILE A 324 -12.29 -5.39 -10.00
CA ILE A 324 -11.72 -4.03 -9.97
C ILE A 324 -11.08 -3.77 -8.61
N ALA A 325 -11.78 -4.07 -7.50
CA ALA A 325 -11.26 -3.90 -6.16
C ALA A 325 -9.97 -4.69 -5.95
N ALA A 326 -10.00 -6.01 -6.20
CA ALA A 326 -8.89 -6.91 -5.92
C ALA A 326 -7.71 -6.70 -6.88
N ARG A 327 -7.95 -6.61 -8.21
CA ARG A 327 -6.89 -6.66 -9.22
C ARG A 327 -6.39 -5.30 -9.69
N GLU A 328 -7.22 -4.26 -9.64
CA GLU A 328 -6.85 -2.93 -10.15
C GLU A 328 -6.48 -1.96 -9.03
N ILE A 329 -7.27 -1.95 -7.92
CA ILE A 329 -7.05 -1.01 -6.82
C ILE A 329 -6.05 -1.55 -5.80
N LEU A 330 -6.25 -2.79 -5.32
CA LEU A 330 -5.53 -3.34 -4.17
C LEU A 330 -4.31 -4.18 -4.54
N LYS A 331 -4.31 -4.88 -5.69
CA LYS A 331 -3.17 -5.71 -6.11
C LYS A 331 -1.82 -5.00 -6.09
N PRO A 332 -1.70 -3.69 -6.44
CA PRO A 332 -0.45 -2.97 -6.35
C PRO A 332 0.03 -2.65 -4.92
N ILE A 333 -0.72 -3.05 -3.89
CA ILE A 333 -0.40 -2.83 -2.47
C ILE A 333 0.04 -4.17 -1.90
N SER A 334 1.34 -4.37 -1.61
CA SER A 334 1.88 -5.70 -1.30
C SER A 334 1.39 -6.26 0.02
N TYR A 335 1.21 -5.41 1.04
CA TYR A 335 0.82 -5.84 2.40
C TYR A 335 -0.68 -6.18 2.57
N VAL A 336 -1.46 -6.18 1.48
CA VAL A 336 -2.87 -6.61 1.49
C VAL A 336 -3.13 -7.79 0.55
N GLN A 337 -2.11 -8.52 0.14
CA GLN A 337 -2.25 -9.62 -0.82
C GLN A 337 -3.18 -10.72 -0.28
N ASP A 338 -3.14 -11.01 1.01
CA ASP A 338 -3.94 -12.06 1.65
C ASP A 338 -5.45 -11.75 1.68
N ILE A 339 -5.85 -10.48 1.56
CA ILE A 339 -7.26 -10.11 1.47
C ILE A 339 -7.82 -10.12 0.03
N LEU A 340 -6.97 -10.18 -0.99
CA LEU A 340 -7.44 -10.12 -2.40
C LEU A 340 -8.38 -11.28 -2.75
N PRO A 341 -8.09 -12.56 -2.39
CA PRO A 341 -9.02 -13.65 -2.63
C PRO A 341 -10.35 -13.46 -1.88
N ILE A 342 -10.31 -12.89 -0.66
CA ILE A 342 -11.50 -12.62 0.14
C ILE A 342 -12.42 -11.64 -0.61
N ILE A 343 -11.84 -10.55 -1.11
CA ILE A 343 -12.55 -9.49 -1.83
C ILE A 343 -13.01 -9.97 -3.20
N GLU A 344 -12.17 -10.68 -3.94
CA GLU A 344 -12.52 -11.12 -5.30
C GLU A 344 -13.72 -12.09 -5.30
N HIS A 345 -13.81 -12.95 -4.29
CA HIS A 345 -14.80 -14.03 -4.25
C HIS A 345 -16.04 -13.76 -3.36
N HIS A 346 -16.23 -12.54 -2.86
CA HIS A 346 -17.33 -12.25 -1.93
C HIS A 346 -18.74 -12.29 -2.54
N HIS A 347 -18.85 -12.47 -3.85
CA HIS A 347 -20.12 -12.72 -4.55
C HIS A 347 -20.22 -14.12 -5.19
N GLU A 348 -19.30 -15.03 -4.83
CA GLU A 348 -19.43 -16.42 -5.24
C GLU A 348 -20.52 -17.14 -4.41
N ASN A 349 -21.35 -17.92 -5.08
CA ASN A 349 -22.39 -18.71 -4.45
C ASN A 349 -21.92 -20.15 -4.20
N TRP A 350 -22.37 -20.75 -3.12
CA TRP A 350 -21.98 -22.11 -2.74
C TRP A 350 -22.16 -23.14 -3.84
N ASP A 351 -23.18 -22.99 -4.69
CA ASP A 351 -23.50 -23.87 -5.83
C ASP A 351 -22.75 -23.53 -7.13
N GLY A 352 -21.88 -22.51 -7.14
CA GLY A 352 -21.15 -22.07 -8.34
C GLY A 352 -21.94 -21.15 -9.28
N SER A 353 -23.13 -20.72 -8.89
CA SER A 353 -23.94 -19.76 -9.69
C SER A 353 -23.54 -18.30 -9.49
N GLY A 354 -22.52 -18.04 -8.65
CA GLY A 354 -22.02 -16.72 -8.31
C GLY A 354 -21.13 -16.07 -9.38
N TYR A 355 -20.36 -15.10 -8.99
CA TYR A 355 -19.38 -14.39 -9.83
C TYR A 355 -18.22 -13.87 -9.00
N PRO A 356 -17.05 -13.56 -9.57
CA PRO A 356 -16.73 -13.51 -11.01
C PRO A 356 -16.25 -14.85 -11.60
N ASN A 357 -15.70 -15.75 -10.76
CA ASN A 357 -14.96 -16.92 -11.23
C ASN A 357 -15.82 -18.20 -11.29
N LYS A 358 -17.03 -18.16 -10.72
CA LYS A 358 -17.97 -19.29 -10.62
C LYS A 358 -17.40 -20.52 -9.91
N ILE A 359 -16.55 -20.26 -8.92
CA ILE A 359 -16.03 -21.30 -8.01
C ILE A 359 -17.16 -21.73 -7.05
N SER A 360 -17.04 -22.92 -6.46
CA SER A 360 -18.11 -23.50 -5.66
C SER A 360 -17.60 -24.19 -4.40
N LYS A 361 -18.46 -24.33 -3.43
CA LYS A 361 -18.21 -25.06 -2.18
C LYS A 361 -16.92 -24.61 -1.47
N ASP A 362 -16.02 -25.55 -1.16
CA ASP A 362 -14.82 -25.32 -0.39
C ASP A 362 -13.71 -24.57 -1.17
N GLU A 363 -13.91 -24.33 -2.48
CA GLU A 363 -13.03 -23.45 -3.25
C GLU A 363 -13.25 -21.98 -2.88
N ILE A 364 -14.43 -21.64 -2.31
CA ILE A 364 -14.75 -20.29 -1.88
C ILE A 364 -14.18 -20.08 -0.48
N PRO A 365 -13.27 -19.09 -0.26
CA PRO A 365 -12.79 -18.79 1.09
C PRO A 365 -13.94 -18.59 2.07
N LEU A 366 -13.88 -19.21 3.26
CA LEU A 366 -14.92 -19.06 4.27
C LEU A 366 -15.15 -17.60 4.64
N THR A 367 -14.08 -16.79 4.67
CA THR A 367 -14.14 -15.35 4.90
C THR A 367 -14.95 -14.61 3.84
N SER A 368 -14.86 -15.02 2.56
CA SER A 368 -15.69 -14.46 1.46
C SER A 368 -17.17 -14.83 1.66
N GLN A 369 -17.45 -16.08 2.07
CA GLN A 369 -18.81 -16.52 2.36
C GLN A 369 -19.42 -15.76 3.55
N ILE A 370 -18.60 -15.44 4.57
CA ILE A 370 -19.02 -14.62 5.72
C ILE A 370 -19.36 -13.19 5.25
N ILE A 371 -18.58 -12.60 4.35
CA ILE A 371 -18.91 -11.29 3.77
C ILE A 371 -20.25 -11.36 3.05
N LEU A 372 -20.42 -12.35 2.17
CA LEU A 372 -21.63 -12.50 1.36
C LEU A 372 -22.90 -12.59 2.21
N ILE A 373 -22.91 -13.44 3.24
CA ILE A 373 -24.13 -13.64 4.05
C ILE A 373 -24.49 -12.39 4.86
N ILE A 374 -23.48 -11.71 5.41
CA ILE A 374 -23.68 -10.48 6.19
C ILE A 374 -24.11 -9.33 5.28
N ASP A 375 -23.47 -9.17 4.14
CA ASP A 375 -23.83 -8.11 3.19
C ASP A 375 -25.27 -8.26 2.69
N GLU A 376 -25.67 -9.49 2.33
CA GLU A 376 -27.04 -9.79 1.93
C GLU A 376 -28.05 -9.53 3.07
N TYR A 377 -27.75 -9.95 4.29
CA TYR A 377 -28.60 -9.69 5.44
C TYR A 377 -28.83 -8.19 5.63
N PHE A 378 -27.77 -7.38 5.63
CA PHE A 378 -27.90 -5.92 5.73
C PHE A 378 -28.62 -5.34 4.51
N ALA A 379 -28.38 -5.88 3.33
CA ALA A 379 -29.10 -5.48 2.13
C ALA A 379 -30.61 -5.73 2.23
N LEU A 380 -31.05 -6.74 3.00
CA LEU A 380 -32.46 -7.05 3.24
C LEU A 380 -33.11 -6.16 4.31
N ILE A 381 -32.41 -5.83 5.38
CA ILE A 381 -32.94 -5.06 6.52
C ILE A 381 -32.75 -3.55 6.39
N GLU A 382 -31.93 -3.06 5.46
CA GLU A 382 -31.78 -1.64 5.19
C GLU A 382 -32.80 -1.13 4.17
N PRO A 383 -33.23 0.15 4.27
CA PRO A 383 -34.11 0.75 3.27
C PRO A 383 -33.38 0.91 1.94
N ARG A 384 -34.03 0.59 0.82
CA ARG A 384 -33.51 0.80 -0.54
C ARG A 384 -34.52 1.61 -1.37
N PRO A 385 -34.08 2.35 -2.42
CA PRO A 385 -34.96 3.18 -3.22
C PRO A 385 -36.20 2.45 -3.78
N TYR A 386 -36.08 1.12 -3.96
CA TYR A 386 -37.09 0.29 -4.63
C TYR A 386 -37.78 -0.71 -3.69
N ARG A 387 -37.39 -0.76 -2.40
CA ARG A 387 -37.93 -1.74 -1.47
C ARG A 387 -37.93 -1.22 -0.04
N ALA A 388 -39.05 -1.37 0.65
CA ALA A 388 -39.11 -1.21 2.10
C ALA A 388 -38.15 -2.20 2.80
N LYS A 389 -37.60 -1.81 3.94
CA LYS A 389 -36.79 -2.68 4.79
C LYS A 389 -37.63 -3.88 5.27
N LEU A 390 -37.02 -5.06 5.30
CA LEU A 390 -37.60 -6.24 5.90
C LEU A 390 -37.35 -6.26 7.42
N SER A 391 -38.17 -7.03 8.16
CA SER A 391 -37.82 -7.38 9.53
C SER A 391 -36.60 -8.33 9.54
N SER A 392 -35.86 -8.35 10.65
CA SER A 392 -34.75 -9.30 10.83
C SER A 392 -35.21 -10.74 10.61
N ARG A 393 -36.40 -11.09 11.14
CA ARG A 393 -37.03 -12.43 10.99
C ARG A 393 -37.28 -12.78 9.53
N ASP A 394 -37.89 -11.87 8.75
CA ASP A 394 -38.16 -12.12 7.32
C ASP A 394 -36.88 -12.25 6.52
N ALA A 395 -35.84 -11.46 6.85
CA ALA A 395 -34.53 -11.56 6.22
C ALA A 395 -33.88 -12.93 6.50
N LEU A 396 -33.95 -13.43 7.74
CA LEU A 396 -33.42 -14.75 8.10
C LEU A 396 -34.15 -15.89 7.39
N GLU A 397 -35.48 -15.79 7.19
CA GLU A 397 -36.24 -16.80 6.44
C GLU A 397 -35.80 -16.86 4.96
N ILE A 398 -35.48 -15.71 4.34
CA ILE A 398 -34.96 -15.67 2.97
C ILE A 398 -33.56 -16.34 2.92
N ILE A 399 -32.66 -15.97 3.85
CA ILE A 399 -31.33 -16.58 3.94
C ILE A 399 -31.42 -18.10 4.16
N LYS A 400 -32.33 -18.55 5.01
CA LYS A 400 -32.56 -19.95 5.28
C LYS A 400 -33.07 -20.73 4.05
N ALA A 401 -33.93 -20.11 3.25
CA ALA A 401 -34.47 -20.72 2.02
C ALA A 401 -33.39 -20.98 0.95
N ASP A 402 -32.32 -20.16 0.91
CA ASP A 402 -31.20 -20.30 -0.03
C ASP A 402 -30.03 -21.09 0.57
N SER A 403 -30.19 -21.67 1.77
CA SER A 403 -29.20 -22.53 2.41
C SER A 403 -28.81 -23.73 1.56
N GLY A 404 -27.53 -23.94 1.34
CA GLY A 404 -26.98 -24.99 0.47
C GLY A 404 -27.00 -24.67 -1.01
N LYS A 405 -27.52 -23.49 -1.40
CA LYS A 405 -27.42 -22.93 -2.76
C LYS A 405 -26.47 -21.73 -2.77
N LYS A 406 -26.90 -20.65 -2.14
CA LYS A 406 -26.11 -19.41 -2.08
C LYS A 406 -25.03 -19.48 -1.01
N TRP A 407 -25.32 -20.11 0.12
CA TRP A 407 -24.40 -20.23 1.27
C TRP A 407 -24.26 -21.68 1.75
N ASN A 408 -23.12 -21.97 2.38
CA ASN A 408 -22.90 -23.22 3.11
C ASN A 408 -23.96 -23.38 4.21
N LYS A 409 -24.50 -24.59 4.36
CA LYS A 409 -25.56 -24.89 5.34
C LYS A 409 -25.12 -24.59 6.77
N THR A 410 -23.92 -25.00 7.15
CA THR A 410 -23.36 -24.76 8.49
C THR A 410 -23.19 -23.26 8.75
N LEU A 411 -22.72 -22.49 7.76
CA LEU A 411 -22.60 -21.04 7.87
C LEU A 411 -23.96 -20.38 8.13
N VAL A 412 -25.01 -20.80 7.43
CA VAL A 412 -26.37 -20.28 7.66
C VAL A 412 -26.86 -20.60 9.06
N GLN A 413 -26.63 -21.81 9.55
CA GLN A 413 -27.03 -22.21 10.91
C GLN A 413 -26.38 -21.36 11.99
N GLU A 414 -25.04 -21.20 11.89
CA GLU A 414 -24.28 -20.39 12.84
C GLU A 414 -24.65 -18.90 12.75
N PHE A 415 -24.92 -18.40 11.54
CA PHE A 415 -25.36 -17.02 11.34
C PHE A 415 -26.72 -16.73 11.96
N ILE A 416 -27.70 -17.63 11.76
CA ILE A 416 -29.04 -17.52 12.39
C ILE A 416 -28.88 -17.54 13.90
N SER A 417 -28.14 -18.52 14.44
CA SER A 417 -27.89 -18.63 15.88
C SER A 417 -27.24 -17.37 16.45
N LEU A 418 -26.30 -16.74 15.71
CA LEU A 418 -25.66 -15.48 16.12
C LEU A 418 -26.69 -14.34 16.25
N ILE A 419 -27.59 -14.20 15.25
CA ILE A 419 -28.58 -13.12 15.26
C ILE A 419 -29.65 -13.34 16.36
N GLU A 420 -30.07 -14.59 16.60
CA GLU A 420 -31.12 -14.88 17.55
C GLU A 420 -30.69 -14.85 19.02
N HIS A 421 -29.39 -15.10 19.32
CA HIS A 421 -28.93 -15.27 20.69
C HIS A 421 -27.98 -14.19 21.19
N ASP A 422 -27.20 -13.53 20.29
CA ASP A 422 -26.12 -12.62 20.70
C ASP A 422 -26.37 -11.14 20.35
N ILE A 423 -27.38 -10.82 19.56
CA ILE A 423 -27.63 -9.46 19.06
C ILE A 423 -29.03 -8.93 19.49
N VAL A 424 -29.69 -9.61 20.41
CA VAL A 424 -30.96 -9.12 21.02
C VAL A 424 -30.70 -8.17 22.16
#